data_aa860af8c5b4417839d1e4f3ef98f114
#
_entry.id   aa860af8c5b4417839d1e4f3ef98f114
#
_cell.length_a   1.000
_cell.length_b   1.000
_cell.length_c   1.000
_cell.angle_alpha   90.00
_cell.angle_beta   90.00
_cell.angle_gamma   90.00
#
_symmetry.space_group_name_H-M   'P 1'
#
loop_
_entity.id
_entity.type
_entity.pdbx_description
1 polymer ?
#
loop_
_entity_poly.entity_id
_entity_poly.type
_entity_poly.pdbx_seq_one_letter_code
_entity_poly.pdbx_strand_id
1 'polypeptide(L)'
;MADNNNNILAITDGNFEAEVLTASNTQPVLVDFWAEWCRPCHMLAPTVAEIAHDYAGKLKVTKLNVDEAMNSAGRYNIRGIPTLLVFKNGQVVEQIVGAVPKEQITKALERHVG
;
A
#
# COMPACT_ATOMS: atom_id res chain seq x y z
N MET A 1 18.07 -3.14 2.59
CA MET A 1 17.80 -3.34 2.08
C MET A 1 17.46 -2.86 1.39
N ALA A 2 17.49 -2.70 1.16
CA ALA A 2 17.15 -2.35 0.58
C ALA A 2 16.79 -2.28 -0.28
N ASP A 3 17.01 -2.08 -0.57
CA ASP A 3 16.81 -2.17 -1.56
C ASP A 3 15.96 -2.34 -2.45
N ASN A 4 16.04 -2.68 -3.16
CA ASN A 4 14.97 -3.29 -3.85
C ASN A 4 13.66 -2.57 -3.72
N ASN A 5 13.61 -1.50 -2.96
CA ASN A 5 12.40 -0.74 -2.72
C ASN A 5 12.37 0.57 -3.48
N ASN A 6 13.07 0.63 -4.63
CA ASN A 6 13.09 1.85 -5.42
C ASN A 6 11.70 2.25 -5.90
N ASN A 7 10.80 1.28 -6.06
CA ASN A 7 9.46 1.54 -6.57
C ASN A 7 8.43 1.66 -5.46
N ILE A 8 8.85 1.67 -4.21
CA ILE A 8 7.94 1.72 -3.08
C ILE A 8 8.31 2.92 -2.21
N LEU A 9 7.40 3.88 -2.16
CA LEU A 9 7.63 5.11 -1.41
C LEU A 9 7.18 4.94 0.03
N ALA A 10 8.01 5.37 0.98
CA ALA A 10 7.63 5.34 2.39
C ALA A 10 6.69 6.51 2.69
N ILE A 11 5.58 6.21 3.34
CA ILE A 11 4.57 7.21 3.69
C ILE A 11 4.66 7.51 5.18
N THR A 12 4.55 8.80 5.50
CA THR A 12 4.49 9.31 6.87
C THR A 12 3.19 10.08 7.02
N ASP A 13 2.88 10.47 8.27
CA ASP A 13 1.73 11.36 8.48
C ASP A 13 1.92 12.68 7.72
N GLY A 14 3.18 13.11 7.54
CA GLY A 14 3.46 14.40 6.89
C GLY A 14 3.28 14.38 5.40
N ASN A 15 3.48 13.24 4.73
CA ASN A 15 3.36 13.20 3.27
C ASN A 15 2.16 12.43 2.77
N PHE A 16 1.31 11.93 3.68
CA PHE A 16 0.17 11.10 3.29
C PHE A 16 -0.76 11.82 2.32
N GLU A 17 -1.11 13.06 2.61
CA GLU A 17 -2.07 13.76 1.77
C GLU A 17 -1.53 13.95 0.35
N ALA A 18 -0.29 14.40 0.22
CA ALA A 18 0.27 14.67 -1.10
C ALA A 18 0.56 13.38 -1.88
N GLU A 19 1.16 12.41 -1.20
CA GLU A 19 1.68 11.23 -1.88
C GLU A 19 0.64 10.13 -2.04
N VAL A 20 -0.43 10.17 -1.28
CA VAL A 20 -1.49 9.17 -1.39
C VAL A 20 -2.77 9.80 -1.95
N LEU A 21 -3.34 10.77 -1.22
CA LEU A 21 -4.65 11.29 -1.60
C LEU A 21 -4.60 12.09 -2.89
N THR A 22 -3.72 13.06 -2.97
CA THR A 22 -3.59 13.88 -4.19
C THR A 22 -3.08 13.04 -5.34
N ALA A 23 -2.07 12.20 -5.09
CA ALA A 23 -1.52 11.35 -6.13
C ALA A 23 -2.56 10.40 -6.71
N SER A 24 -3.54 9.98 -5.90
CA SER A 24 -4.58 9.05 -6.35
C SER A 24 -5.53 9.67 -7.38
N ASN A 25 -5.45 10.97 -7.60
CA ASN A 25 -6.23 11.63 -8.65
C ASN A 25 -5.63 11.37 -10.04
N THR A 26 -4.36 10.98 -10.09
CA THR A 26 -3.66 10.74 -11.36
C THR A 26 -3.56 9.25 -11.67
N GLN A 27 -3.34 8.43 -10.66
CA GLN A 27 -3.24 6.98 -10.84
C GLN A 27 -3.60 6.33 -9.50
N PRO A 28 -4.03 5.06 -9.52
CA PRO A 28 -4.33 4.38 -8.25
C PRO A 28 -3.09 4.30 -7.37
N VAL A 29 -3.30 4.38 -6.05
CA VAL A 29 -2.22 4.30 -5.07
C VAL A 29 -2.53 3.16 -4.12
N LEU A 30 -1.59 2.22 -4.00
CA LEU A 30 -1.70 1.13 -3.04
C LEU A 30 -0.86 1.49 -1.83
N VAL A 31 -1.45 1.40 -0.64
CA VAL A 31 -0.75 1.63 0.62
C VAL A 31 -0.70 0.32 1.40
N ASP A 32 0.51 -0.13 1.72
CA ASP A 32 0.75 -1.33 2.53
C ASP A 32 0.98 -0.88 3.97
N PHE A 33 -0.02 -1.09 4.83
CA PHE A 33 0.08 -0.77 6.27
C PHE A 33 0.77 -1.93 6.97
N TRP A 34 1.92 -1.67 7.57
CA TRP A 34 2.77 -2.71 8.13
C TRP A 34 3.48 -2.23 9.39
N ALA A 35 4.20 -3.13 10.06
CA ALA A 35 5.04 -2.80 11.21
C ALA A 35 6.21 -3.76 11.26
N GLU A 36 7.31 -3.32 11.90
CA GLU A 36 8.52 -4.11 12.00
C GLU A 36 8.30 -5.45 12.71
N TRP A 37 7.45 -5.44 13.73
CA TRP A 37 7.20 -6.63 14.53
C TRP A 37 6.21 -7.60 13.89
N CYS A 38 5.65 -7.23 12.76
CA CYS A 38 4.56 -7.99 12.13
C CYS A 38 5.13 -9.02 11.16
N ARG A 39 5.16 -10.30 11.58
CA ARG A 39 5.70 -11.35 10.73
C ARG A 39 4.91 -11.53 9.42
N PRO A 40 3.57 -11.56 9.44
CA PRO A 40 2.84 -11.67 8.17
C PRO A 40 3.13 -10.51 7.23
N CYS A 41 3.43 -9.32 7.76
CA CYS A 41 3.81 -8.18 6.92
C CYS A 41 5.11 -8.48 6.16
N HIS A 42 6.07 -9.08 6.84
CA HIS A 42 7.34 -9.44 6.21
C HIS A 42 7.16 -10.56 5.19
N MET A 43 6.21 -11.45 5.43
CA MET A 43 5.90 -12.51 4.47
C MET A 43 5.27 -11.95 3.21
N LEU A 44 4.50 -10.88 3.33
CA LEU A 44 3.86 -10.24 2.18
C LEU A 44 4.80 -9.30 1.42
N ALA A 45 5.88 -8.84 2.05
CA ALA A 45 6.74 -7.83 1.46
C ALA A 45 7.27 -8.21 0.07
N PRO A 46 7.73 -9.46 -0.19
CA PRO A 46 8.19 -9.80 -1.53
C PRO A 46 7.07 -9.67 -2.58
N THR A 47 5.84 -10.03 -2.20
CA THR A 47 4.70 -9.91 -3.10
C THR A 47 4.43 -8.45 -3.44
N VAL A 48 4.49 -7.57 -2.44
CA VAL A 48 4.28 -6.14 -2.67
C VAL A 48 5.37 -5.58 -3.58
N ALA A 49 6.61 -6.04 -3.40
CA ALA A 49 7.72 -5.61 -4.26
C ALA A 49 7.50 -6.05 -5.70
N GLU A 50 7.01 -7.28 -5.91
CA GLU A 50 6.71 -7.76 -7.26
C GLU A 50 5.61 -6.93 -7.91
N ILE A 51 4.57 -6.60 -7.14
CA ILE A 51 3.47 -5.79 -7.65
C ILE A 51 3.98 -4.40 -8.04
N ALA A 52 4.84 -3.80 -7.22
CA ALA A 52 5.40 -2.50 -7.54
C ALA A 52 6.17 -2.55 -8.86
N HIS A 53 6.88 -3.64 -9.11
CA HIS A 53 7.62 -3.81 -10.35
C HIS A 53 6.68 -4.05 -11.53
N ASP A 54 5.73 -4.97 -11.36
CA ASP A 54 4.86 -5.39 -12.46
C ASP A 54 3.91 -4.28 -12.89
N TYR A 55 3.53 -3.41 -11.98
CA TYR A 55 2.57 -2.35 -12.26
C TYR A 55 3.21 -0.97 -12.35
N ALA A 56 4.52 -0.91 -12.53
CA ALA A 56 5.22 0.37 -12.66
C ALA A 56 4.59 1.20 -13.77
N GLY A 57 4.29 2.46 -13.47
CA GLY A 57 3.63 3.35 -14.42
C GLY A 57 2.11 3.29 -14.41
N LYS A 58 1.53 2.26 -13.78
CA LYS A 58 0.08 2.09 -13.73
C LYS A 58 -0.47 2.18 -12.32
N LEU A 59 0.35 1.90 -11.34
CA LEU A 59 -0.03 1.87 -9.94
C LEU A 59 1.12 2.43 -9.13
N LYS A 60 0.82 3.34 -8.22
CA LYS A 60 1.83 3.83 -7.28
C LYS A 60 1.76 2.96 -6.04
N VAL A 61 2.89 2.35 -5.66
CA VAL A 61 2.94 1.46 -4.49
C VAL A 61 3.68 2.16 -3.37
N THR A 62 3.07 2.17 -2.18
CA THR A 62 3.64 2.84 -1.02
C THR A 62 3.55 1.93 0.20
N LYS A 63 4.35 2.25 1.22
CA LYS A 63 4.36 1.53 2.49
C LYS A 63 4.23 2.51 3.63
N LEU A 64 3.40 2.18 4.61
CA LEU A 64 3.16 3.02 5.77
C LEU A 64 3.35 2.19 7.03
N ASN A 65 4.34 2.56 7.84
CA ASN A 65 4.61 1.90 9.11
C ASN A 65 3.63 2.46 10.13
N VAL A 66 2.73 1.60 10.65
CA VAL A 66 1.66 2.06 11.54
C VAL A 66 2.18 2.60 12.87
N ASP A 67 3.37 2.19 13.28
CA ASP A 67 3.95 2.70 14.52
C ASP A 67 4.55 4.10 14.33
N GLU A 68 4.89 4.47 13.11
CA GLU A 68 5.47 5.77 12.81
C GLU A 68 4.45 6.77 12.27
N ALA A 69 3.39 6.29 11.61
CA ALA A 69 2.37 7.14 11.02
C ALA A 69 1.02 6.80 11.65
N MET A 70 0.93 7.01 12.96
CA MET A 70 -0.22 6.58 13.75
C MET A 70 -1.50 7.33 13.39
N ASN A 71 -1.38 8.61 13.00
CA ASN A 71 -2.56 9.39 12.67
C ASN A 71 -3.22 8.88 11.40
N SER A 72 -2.42 8.58 10.38
CA SER A 72 -2.95 8.08 9.12
C SER A 72 -3.56 6.70 9.30
N ALA A 73 -2.87 5.82 10.04
CA ALA A 73 -3.39 4.48 10.31
C ALA A 73 -4.71 4.56 11.07
N GLY A 74 -4.79 5.46 12.07
CA GLY A 74 -6.01 5.62 12.84
C GLY A 74 -7.16 6.17 12.02
N ARG A 75 -6.83 7.10 11.11
CA ARG A 75 -7.84 7.73 10.25
C ARG A 75 -8.59 6.69 9.40
N TYR A 76 -7.89 5.67 8.95
CA TYR A 76 -8.49 4.64 8.10
C TYR A 76 -8.86 3.40 8.89
N ASN A 77 -8.82 3.49 10.23
CA ASN A 77 -9.32 2.43 11.09
C ASN A 77 -8.64 1.10 10.84
N ILE A 78 -7.30 1.15 10.68
CA ILE A 78 -6.51 -0.05 10.43
C ILE A 78 -6.43 -0.84 11.73
N ARG A 79 -7.05 -2.01 11.76
CA ARG A 79 -7.13 -2.84 12.97
C ARG A 79 -6.24 -4.06 12.92
N GLY A 80 -5.97 -4.57 11.73
CA GLY A 80 -5.09 -5.71 11.56
C GLY A 80 -4.08 -5.39 10.48
N ILE A 81 -2.89 -5.97 10.58
CA ILE A 81 -1.87 -5.79 9.57
C ILE A 81 -1.29 -7.14 9.18
N PRO A 82 -0.83 -7.29 7.92
CA PRO A 82 -0.83 -6.24 6.90
C PRO A 82 -2.23 -5.94 6.39
N THR A 83 -2.46 -4.68 6.03
CA THR A 83 -3.66 -4.27 5.32
C THR A 83 -3.22 -3.47 4.11
N LEU A 84 -3.77 -3.83 2.96
CA LEU A 84 -3.54 -3.07 1.74
C LEU A 84 -4.79 -2.27 1.43
N LEU A 85 -4.63 -0.96 1.27
CA LEU A 85 -5.71 -0.12 0.78
C LEU A 85 -5.33 0.39 -0.59
N VAL A 86 -6.30 0.44 -1.51
CA VAL A 86 -6.09 1.07 -2.80
C VAL A 86 -6.92 2.33 -2.84
N PHE A 87 -6.27 3.43 -3.18
CA PHE A 87 -6.91 4.74 -3.27
C PHE A 87 -7.05 5.15 -4.72
N LYS A 88 -8.20 5.75 -5.03
CA LYS A 88 -8.44 6.33 -6.35
C LYS A 88 -9.33 7.54 -6.18
N ASN A 89 -8.89 8.68 -6.72
CA ASN A 89 -9.60 9.94 -6.59
C ASN A 89 -9.87 10.29 -5.12
N GLY A 90 -8.87 10.05 -4.27
CA GLY A 90 -8.94 10.41 -2.86
C GLY A 90 -9.73 9.46 -1.99
N GLN A 91 -10.25 8.37 -2.55
CA GLN A 91 -11.10 7.44 -1.81
C GLN A 91 -10.57 6.03 -1.85
N VAL A 92 -10.87 5.27 -0.80
CA VAL A 92 -10.50 3.85 -0.73
C VAL A 92 -11.44 3.08 -1.65
N VAL A 93 -10.87 2.36 -2.62
CA VAL A 93 -11.66 1.54 -3.54
C VAL A 93 -11.46 0.05 -3.32
N GLU A 94 -10.39 -0.36 -2.61
CA GLU A 94 -10.17 -1.77 -2.25
C GLU A 94 -9.53 -1.85 -0.89
N GLN A 95 -9.86 -2.91 -0.14
CA GLN A 95 -9.24 -3.21 1.14
C GLN A 95 -8.97 -4.70 1.20
N ILE A 96 -7.71 -5.07 1.45
CA ILE A 96 -7.28 -6.46 1.52
C ILE A 96 -6.53 -6.63 2.84
N VAL A 97 -7.01 -7.53 3.69
CA VAL A 97 -6.41 -7.75 5.01
C VAL A 97 -5.72 -9.10 5.03
N GLY A 98 -4.49 -9.11 5.54
CA GLY A 98 -3.73 -10.33 5.74
C GLY A 98 -2.74 -10.61 4.61
N ALA A 99 -1.85 -11.59 4.87
CA ALA A 99 -0.84 -11.98 3.90
C ALA A 99 -1.45 -12.95 2.89
N VAL A 100 -2.26 -12.39 1.99
CA VAL A 100 -2.99 -13.19 1.01
C VAL A 100 -2.09 -13.50 -0.19
N PRO A 101 -2.47 -14.50 -1.01
CA PRO A 101 -1.71 -14.80 -2.22
C PRO A 101 -1.71 -13.63 -3.20
N LYS A 102 -0.63 -13.52 -3.97
CA LYS A 102 -0.47 -12.46 -4.96
C LYS A 102 -1.67 -12.38 -5.91
N GLU A 103 -2.17 -13.53 -6.31
CA GLU A 103 -3.27 -13.60 -7.27
C GLU A 103 -4.51 -12.85 -6.76
N GLN A 104 -4.78 -12.96 -5.47
CA GLN A 104 -5.93 -12.27 -4.88
C GLN A 104 -5.75 -10.76 -4.97
N ILE A 105 -4.53 -10.28 -4.77
CA ILE A 105 -4.24 -8.85 -4.84
C ILE A 105 -4.35 -8.36 -6.28
N THR A 106 -3.71 -9.08 -7.22
CA THR A 106 -3.73 -8.64 -8.60
C THR A 106 -5.15 -8.64 -9.17
N LYS A 107 -5.96 -9.59 -8.74
CA LYS A 107 -7.35 -9.64 -9.19
C LYS A 107 -8.11 -8.38 -8.76
N ALA A 108 -7.89 -7.95 -7.52
CA ALA A 108 -8.50 -6.72 -7.04
C ALA A 108 -7.97 -5.50 -7.80
N LEU A 109 -6.66 -5.48 -8.07
CA LEU A 109 -6.04 -4.36 -8.76
C LEU A 109 -6.53 -4.21 -10.20
N GLU A 110 -6.82 -5.33 -10.87
CA GLU A 110 -7.26 -5.28 -12.27
C GLU A 110 -8.54 -4.49 -12.46
N ARG A 111 -9.32 -4.32 -11.41
CA ARG A 111 -10.54 -3.53 -11.47
C ARG A 111 -10.26 -2.03 -11.51
N HIS A 112 -9.05 -1.61 -11.17
CA HIS A 112 -8.74 -0.19 -10.98
C HIS A 112 -7.56 0.32 -11.78
N VAL A 113 -6.75 -0.55 -12.35
CA VAL A 113 -5.62 -0.15 -13.17
C VAL A 113 -5.96 -0.37 -14.63
N GLY A 114 -5.47 0.45 -15.45
CA GLY A 114 -5.63 0.25 -16.85
C GLY A 114 -6.59 1.07 -17.51
#